data_e9d89d2ab357690d226074a9e77c2796
#
_entry.id   e9d89d2ab357690d226074a9e77c2796
#
_cell.length_a   1.000
_cell.length_b   1.000
_cell.length_c   1.000
_cell.angle_alpha   90.00
_cell.angle_beta   90.00
_cell.angle_gamma   90.00
#
_symmetry.space_group_name_H-M   'P 1'
#
loop_
_entity.id
_entity.type
_entity.pdbx_description
1 polymer ?
#
loop_
_entity_poly.entity_id
_entity_poly.type
_entity_poly.pdbx_seq_one_letter_code
_entity_poly.pdbx_strand_id
1 'polypeptide(L)'
;HDSYDGYRYWKHNIKNVDKDFVVFKGIEYDTLDAGHIIVIMPENLKLRLMELRGMPVQLLIPIVHNYGGILGPAHPFGEKFMSFMNSKAYKRNPDILSEFDFIEVFNACESKMANDKALEMAEKYNLTGTAGSDSHKTESIGYAYTVIPDEIRKESQLIEYIKHRNKTECGGKIYENTSRGKLGKA
;
A
#
# COMPACT_ATOMS: atom_id res chain seq x y z
N HIS A 1 -1.78 -3.69 -10.58
CA HIS A 1 -2.90 -2.91 -10.08
C HIS A 1 -4.23 -3.63 -10.36
N ASP A 2 -5.25 -3.39 -9.52
CA ASP A 2 -6.63 -3.84 -9.70
C ASP A 2 -6.80 -5.34 -9.99
N SER A 3 -5.87 -6.18 -9.55
CA SER A 3 -5.89 -7.62 -9.78
C SER A 3 -5.17 -8.40 -8.68
N TYR A 4 -5.73 -9.57 -8.36
CA TYR A 4 -5.08 -10.57 -7.53
C TYR A 4 -4.34 -11.64 -8.34
N ASP A 5 -4.09 -11.43 -9.64
CA ASP A 5 -3.49 -12.44 -10.53
C ASP A 5 -2.09 -12.85 -10.07
N GLY A 6 -1.28 -11.92 -9.60
CA GLY A 6 0.04 -12.23 -9.06
C GLY A 6 -0.03 -13.18 -7.87
N TYR A 7 -0.94 -12.93 -6.92
CA TYR A 7 -1.16 -13.80 -5.78
C TYR A 7 -1.72 -15.17 -6.21
N ARG A 8 -2.68 -15.21 -7.15
CA ARG A 8 -3.24 -16.44 -7.71
C ARG A 8 -2.16 -17.29 -8.40
N TYR A 9 -1.31 -16.63 -9.20
CA TYR A 9 -0.19 -17.29 -9.87
C TYR A 9 0.78 -17.88 -8.85
N TRP A 10 1.21 -17.11 -7.85
CA TRP A 10 2.08 -17.58 -6.78
C TRP A 10 1.48 -18.80 -6.08
N LYS A 11 0.25 -18.73 -5.64
CA LYS A 11 -0.43 -19.80 -4.90
C LYS A 11 -0.54 -21.11 -5.69
N HIS A 12 -0.71 -21.02 -7.00
CA HIS A 12 -0.87 -22.22 -7.85
C HIS A 12 0.45 -22.81 -8.35
N ASN A 13 1.47 -21.98 -8.56
CA ASN A 13 2.68 -22.37 -9.27
C ASN A 13 3.92 -22.53 -8.37
N ILE A 14 3.97 -21.81 -7.23
CA ILE A 14 5.13 -21.86 -6.33
C ILE A 14 4.84 -22.87 -5.21
N LYS A 15 5.48 -24.05 -5.30
CA LYS A 15 5.21 -25.18 -4.39
C LYS A 15 6.28 -25.41 -3.32
N ASN A 16 7.48 -24.89 -3.52
CA ASN A 16 8.62 -25.13 -2.64
C ASN A 16 9.04 -23.83 -1.92
N VAL A 17 8.08 -23.22 -1.25
CA VAL A 17 8.35 -22.04 -0.40
C VAL A 17 8.69 -22.53 0.99
N ASP A 18 9.65 -21.87 1.63
CA ASP A 18 9.94 -22.05 3.04
C ASP A 18 8.64 -21.92 3.86
N LYS A 19 8.41 -22.83 4.80
CA LYS A 19 7.19 -22.84 5.63
C LYS A 19 7.04 -21.57 6.46
N ASP A 20 8.15 -20.91 6.72
CA ASP A 20 8.18 -19.66 7.49
C ASP A 20 7.90 -18.42 6.62
N PHE A 21 7.92 -18.57 5.30
CA PHE A 21 7.59 -17.49 4.38
C PHE A 21 6.08 -17.42 4.14
N VAL A 22 5.48 -16.29 4.50
CA VAL A 22 4.04 -16.02 4.31
C VAL A 22 3.85 -14.95 3.25
N VAL A 23 2.91 -15.17 2.34
CA VAL A 23 2.49 -14.14 1.35
C VAL A 23 1.06 -13.72 1.66
N PHE A 24 0.90 -12.47 2.07
CA PHE A 24 -0.41 -11.86 2.25
C PHE A 24 -1.00 -11.41 0.92
N LYS A 25 -2.32 -11.59 0.80
CA LYS A 25 -3.08 -11.15 -0.37
C LYS A 25 -3.51 -9.70 -0.20
N GLY A 26 -2.97 -8.82 -1.00
CA GLY A 26 -3.37 -7.42 -1.09
C GLY A 26 -3.57 -6.98 -2.53
N ILE A 27 -4.10 -5.81 -2.72
CA ILE A 27 -4.27 -5.17 -4.02
C ILE A 27 -3.95 -3.69 -3.92
N GLU A 28 -3.23 -3.15 -4.88
CA GLU A 28 -3.13 -1.73 -5.11
C GLU A 28 -4.25 -1.33 -6.06
N TYR A 29 -5.20 -0.57 -5.54
CA TYR A 29 -6.45 -0.22 -6.21
C TYR A 29 -6.35 1.19 -6.82
N ASP A 30 -6.60 1.31 -8.13
CA ASP A 30 -6.69 2.58 -8.84
C ASP A 30 -8.05 3.23 -8.60
N THR A 31 -8.11 4.22 -7.74
CA THR A 31 -9.35 4.96 -7.49
C THR A 31 -9.60 6.02 -8.56
N LEU A 32 -10.84 6.44 -8.71
CA LEU A 32 -11.22 7.52 -9.64
C LEU A 32 -10.64 8.88 -9.23
N ASP A 33 -10.49 9.12 -7.92
CA ASP A 33 -10.32 10.48 -7.37
C ASP A 33 -9.31 10.60 -6.23
N ALA A 34 -8.72 9.49 -5.76
CA ALA A 34 -7.82 9.48 -4.62
C ALA A 34 -6.43 8.86 -4.91
N GLY A 35 -6.14 8.54 -6.16
CA GLY A 35 -4.89 7.86 -6.54
C GLY A 35 -4.89 6.38 -6.13
N HIS A 36 -3.73 5.87 -5.81
CA HIS A 36 -3.53 4.47 -5.49
C HIS A 36 -3.78 4.18 -4.01
N ILE A 37 -4.61 3.19 -3.74
CA ILE A 37 -4.97 2.76 -2.38
C ILE A 37 -4.63 1.28 -2.22
N ILE A 38 -3.81 0.96 -1.24
CA ILE A 38 -3.55 -0.43 -0.87
C ILE A 38 -4.75 -0.95 -0.07
N VAL A 39 -5.28 -2.09 -0.48
CA VAL A 39 -6.41 -2.74 0.19
C VAL A 39 -6.03 -4.15 0.58
N ILE A 40 -6.29 -4.51 1.83
CA ILE A 40 -6.09 -5.86 2.36
C ILE A 40 -7.44 -6.35 2.90
N MET A 41 -7.90 -7.47 2.35
CA MET A 41 -9.15 -8.11 2.74
C MET A 41 -8.88 -9.42 3.49
N PRO A 42 -9.80 -9.87 4.35
CA PRO A 42 -9.67 -11.19 4.98
C PRO A 42 -9.43 -12.32 3.95
N GLU A 43 -8.65 -13.33 4.35
CA GLU A 43 -8.12 -14.38 3.47
C GLU A 43 -9.17 -15.15 2.65
N ASN A 44 -10.35 -15.38 3.23
CA ASN A 44 -11.41 -16.18 2.61
C ASN A 44 -12.40 -15.35 1.77
N LEU A 45 -12.26 -14.04 1.77
CA LEU A 45 -13.17 -13.17 1.05
C LEU A 45 -12.81 -13.10 -0.43
N LYS A 46 -13.80 -13.39 -1.30
CA LYS A 46 -13.71 -13.23 -2.75
C LYS A 46 -14.59 -12.07 -3.19
N LEU A 47 -14.06 -10.85 -3.09
CA LEU A 47 -14.78 -9.66 -3.51
C LEU A 47 -14.34 -9.28 -4.94
N ARG A 48 -15.08 -9.75 -5.96
CA ARG A 48 -14.80 -9.41 -7.37
C ARG A 48 -14.86 -7.90 -7.63
N LEU A 49 -15.59 -7.16 -6.79
CA LEU A 49 -15.68 -5.71 -6.85
C LEU A 49 -14.31 -5.04 -6.71
N MET A 50 -13.37 -5.66 -5.97
CA MET A 50 -12.00 -5.15 -5.84
C MET A 50 -11.17 -5.27 -7.13
N GLU A 51 -11.67 -5.96 -8.13
CA GLU A 51 -11.03 -6.06 -9.45
C GLU A 51 -11.70 -5.13 -10.49
N LEU A 52 -12.65 -4.29 -10.06
CA LEU A 52 -13.28 -3.24 -10.88
C LEU A 52 -12.61 -1.91 -10.55
N ARG A 53 -11.72 -1.46 -11.42
CA ARG A 53 -10.98 -0.20 -11.22
C ARG A 53 -11.89 1.04 -11.30
N GLY A 54 -11.43 2.13 -10.68
CA GLY A 54 -12.04 3.45 -10.83
C GLY A 54 -13.21 3.74 -9.88
N MET A 55 -13.35 3.00 -8.77
CA MET A 55 -14.33 3.36 -7.74
C MET A 55 -13.88 4.64 -7.02
N PRO A 56 -14.77 5.61 -6.77
CA PRO A 56 -14.47 6.74 -5.88
C PRO A 56 -14.10 6.27 -4.47
N VAL A 57 -13.12 6.92 -3.86
CA VAL A 57 -12.63 6.51 -2.54
C VAL A 57 -13.70 6.54 -1.46
N GLN A 58 -14.65 7.48 -1.52
CA GLN A 58 -15.79 7.58 -0.59
C GLN A 58 -16.72 6.37 -0.63
N LEU A 59 -16.73 5.59 -1.73
CA LEU A 59 -17.43 4.32 -1.82
C LEU A 59 -16.53 3.15 -1.44
N LEU A 60 -15.24 3.23 -1.77
CA LEU A 60 -14.27 2.17 -1.48
C LEU A 60 -14.09 1.95 0.03
N ILE A 61 -13.93 3.04 0.81
CA ILE A 61 -13.71 2.97 2.26
C ILE A 61 -14.81 2.16 2.97
N PRO A 62 -16.09 2.55 2.90
CA PRO A 62 -17.15 1.81 3.61
C PRO A 62 -17.31 0.37 3.09
N ILE A 63 -17.07 0.10 1.82
CA ILE A 63 -17.10 -1.27 1.28
C ILE A 63 -16.00 -2.11 1.94
N VAL A 64 -14.77 -1.64 1.95
CA VAL A 64 -13.64 -2.38 2.54
C VAL A 64 -13.89 -2.63 4.03
N HIS A 65 -14.30 -1.61 4.79
CA HIS A 65 -14.58 -1.72 6.22
C HIS A 65 -15.75 -2.66 6.53
N ASN A 66 -16.86 -2.58 5.78
CA ASN A 66 -18.03 -3.43 5.98
C ASN A 66 -17.73 -4.92 5.76
N TYR A 67 -16.75 -5.22 4.91
CA TYR A 67 -16.29 -6.59 4.69
C TYR A 67 -15.07 -6.97 5.55
N GLY A 68 -14.74 -6.17 6.55
CA GLY A 68 -13.71 -6.47 7.53
C GLY A 68 -12.28 -6.24 7.05
N GLY A 69 -12.09 -5.59 5.91
CA GLY A 69 -10.77 -5.23 5.38
C GLY A 69 -10.19 -3.97 6.00
N ILE A 70 -9.01 -3.61 5.52
CA ILE A 70 -8.30 -2.35 5.81
C ILE A 70 -7.80 -1.73 4.51
N LEU A 71 -7.60 -0.41 4.55
CA LEU A 71 -7.05 0.31 3.41
C LEU A 71 -6.19 1.50 3.85
N GLY A 72 -5.26 1.87 2.98
CA GLY A 72 -4.37 3.01 3.19
C GLY A 72 -3.75 3.50 1.89
N PRO A 73 -3.41 4.81 1.77
CA PRO A 73 -2.82 5.36 0.57
C PRO A 73 -1.40 4.82 0.34
N ALA A 74 -1.15 4.33 -0.89
CA ALA A 74 0.18 4.04 -1.39
C ALA A 74 0.91 5.33 -1.73
N HIS A 75 2.23 5.37 -1.54
CA HIS A 75 3.11 6.52 -1.89
C HIS A 75 2.40 7.89 -1.85
N PRO A 76 1.84 8.30 -0.69
CA PRO A 76 0.85 9.37 -0.57
C PRO A 76 1.35 10.74 -1.05
N PHE A 77 2.66 10.97 -1.09
CA PHE A 77 3.32 12.18 -1.58
C PHE A 77 4.11 11.95 -2.88
N GLY A 78 3.86 10.85 -3.57
CA GLY A 78 4.55 10.54 -4.83
C GLY A 78 4.42 11.66 -5.86
N GLU A 79 5.55 12.02 -6.50
CA GLU A 79 5.57 13.12 -7.47
C GLU A 79 5.13 12.66 -8.87
N LYS A 80 5.34 11.38 -9.19
CA LYS A 80 5.21 10.86 -10.57
C LYS A 80 3.84 10.27 -10.89
N PHE A 81 3.12 9.79 -9.90
CA PHE A 81 1.86 9.11 -10.07
C PHE A 81 0.78 9.79 -9.23
N MET A 82 -0.47 9.41 -9.45
CA MET A 82 -1.62 9.94 -8.73
C MET A 82 -1.51 9.64 -7.24
N SER A 83 -0.77 10.46 -6.52
CA SER A 83 -0.64 10.35 -5.08
C SER A 83 -1.89 10.87 -4.38
N PHE A 84 -2.23 10.27 -3.26
CA PHE A 84 -3.40 10.65 -2.48
C PHE A 84 -3.41 12.14 -2.09
N MET A 85 -2.27 12.69 -1.64
CA MET A 85 -2.17 14.08 -1.18
C MET A 85 -2.36 15.12 -2.30
N ASN A 86 -2.15 14.73 -3.57
CA ASN A 86 -2.41 15.57 -4.73
C ASN A 86 -3.80 15.34 -5.36
N SER A 87 -4.55 14.39 -4.84
CA SER A 87 -5.81 13.94 -5.39
C SER A 87 -6.96 14.94 -5.22
N LYS A 88 -8.02 14.75 -6.01
CA LYS A 88 -9.25 15.54 -5.90
C LYS A 88 -9.98 15.25 -4.58
N ALA A 89 -9.97 14.00 -4.13
CA ALA A 89 -10.62 13.59 -2.89
C ALA A 89 -10.00 14.32 -1.69
N TYR A 90 -8.67 14.27 -1.54
CA TYR A 90 -7.97 14.95 -0.45
C TYR A 90 -8.13 16.47 -0.50
N LYS A 91 -7.99 17.10 -1.67
CA LYS A 91 -8.17 18.55 -1.82
C LYS A 91 -9.57 19.04 -1.45
N ARG A 92 -10.59 18.20 -1.67
CA ARG A 92 -11.99 18.50 -1.33
C ARG A 92 -12.28 18.29 0.16
N ASN A 93 -11.74 17.24 0.74
CA ASN A 93 -11.92 16.86 2.13
C ASN A 93 -10.63 16.25 2.71
N PRO A 94 -9.72 17.06 3.31
CA PRO A 94 -8.50 16.54 3.92
C PRO A 94 -8.74 15.56 5.07
N ASP A 95 -9.87 15.69 5.78
CA ASP A 95 -10.20 14.83 6.92
C ASP A 95 -10.48 13.37 6.52
N ILE A 96 -10.70 13.11 5.23
CA ILE A 96 -10.84 11.75 4.70
C ILE A 96 -9.61 10.87 5.04
N LEU A 97 -8.44 11.46 5.29
CA LEU A 97 -7.25 10.72 5.70
C LEU A 97 -7.46 9.99 7.03
N SER A 98 -8.30 10.52 7.93
CA SER A 98 -8.63 9.88 9.20
C SER A 98 -9.47 8.61 9.05
N GLU A 99 -10.10 8.40 7.90
CA GLU A 99 -10.91 7.21 7.59
C GLU A 99 -10.06 6.01 7.14
N PHE A 100 -8.76 6.22 6.88
CA PHE A 100 -7.84 5.13 6.55
C PHE A 100 -7.30 4.43 7.81
N ASP A 101 -6.89 3.18 7.64
CA ASP A 101 -6.36 2.35 8.72
C ASP A 101 -4.85 2.50 8.87
N PHE A 102 -4.15 2.74 7.77
CA PHE A 102 -2.71 2.92 7.70
C PHE A 102 -2.31 3.90 6.59
N ILE A 103 -1.04 4.23 6.52
CA ILE A 103 -0.45 5.05 5.45
C ILE A 103 0.93 4.53 5.12
N GLU A 104 1.29 4.46 3.85
CA GLU A 104 2.65 4.10 3.45
C GLU A 104 3.60 5.27 3.73
N VAL A 105 4.43 5.12 4.78
CA VAL A 105 5.38 6.14 5.24
C VAL A 105 6.74 6.03 4.58
N PHE A 106 7.05 4.89 3.98
CA PHE A 106 8.28 4.68 3.23
C PHE A 106 7.99 3.87 1.97
N ASN A 107 8.23 4.49 0.82
CA ASN A 107 8.18 3.83 -0.47
C ASN A 107 9.57 3.90 -1.11
N ALA A 108 10.12 2.75 -1.54
CA ALA A 108 11.48 2.69 -2.08
C ALA A 108 11.65 3.40 -3.44
N CYS A 109 10.56 3.65 -4.16
CA CYS A 109 10.56 4.35 -5.45
C CYS A 109 10.40 5.87 -5.32
N GLU A 110 10.12 6.37 -4.12
CA GLU A 110 9.88 7.78 -3.84
C GLU A 110 11.09 8.49 -3.23
N SER A 111 11.06 9.82 -3.27
CA SER A 111 12.12 10.65 -2.68
C SER A 111 12.09 10.59 -1.14
N LYS A 112 13.26 10.82 -0.51
CA LYS A 112 13.33 10.95 0.95
C LYS A 112 12.34 12.00 1.47
N MET A 113 12.23 13.13 0.78
CA MET A 113 11.30 14.20 1.18
C MET A 113 9.83 13.76 1.13
N ALA A 114 9.43 12.95 0.14
CA ALA A 114 8.08 12.39 0.07
C ALA A 114 7.80 11.44 1.23
N ASN A 115 8.76 10.58 1.56
CA ASN A 115 8.70 9.65 2.68
C ASN A 115 8.65 10.39 4.03
N ASP A 116 9.50 11.41 4.24
CA ASP A 116 9.50 12.21 5.47
C ASP A 116 8.12 12.88 5.69
N LYS A 117 7.50 13.45 4.64
CA LYS A 117 6.15 14.02 4.72
C LYS A 117 5.08 12.97 5.03
N ALA A 118 5.20 11.77 4.48
CA ALA A 118 4.27 10.69 4.76
C ALA A 118 4.34 10.24 6.23
N LEU A 119 5.54 10.20 6.79
CA LEU A 119 5.76 9.90 8.21
C LEU A 119 5.13 10.97 9.12
N GLU A 120 5.35 12.26 8.82
CA GLU A 120 4.71 13.38 9.54
C GLU A 120 3.18 13.27 9.53
N MET A 121 2.59 12.84 8.39
CA MET A 121 1.15 12.66 8.30
C MET A 121 0.66 11.44 9.09
N ALA A 122 1.42 10.34 9.10
CA ALA A 122 1.09 9.19 9.93
C ALA A 122 1.02 9.60 11.42
N GLU A 123 1.98 10.36 11.90
CA GLU A 123 2.02 10.87 13.27
C GLU A 123 0.84 11.80 13.56
N LYS A 124 0.61 12.77 12.67
CA LYS A 124 -0.47 13.77 12.82
C LYS A 124 -1.85 13.14 12.93
N TYR A 125 -2.14 12.10 12.14
CA TYR A 125 -3.43 11.43 12.09
C TYR A 125 -3.48 10.14 12.92
N ASN A 126 -2.41 9.83 13.65
CA ASN A 126 -2.26 8.60 14.44
C ASN A 126 -2.57 7.34 13.61
N LEU A 127 -2.04 7.28 12.40
CA LEU A 127 -2.17 6.13 11.50
C LEU A 127 -0.99 5.18 11.68
N THR A 128 -1.23 3.88 11.52
CA THR A 128 -0.14 2.89 11.42
C THR A 128 0.69 3.17 10.18
N GLY A 129 2.01 3.31 10.33
CA GLY A 129 2.93 3.44 9.20
C GLY A 129 3.20 2.08 8.56
N THR A 130 3.28 2.04 7.24
CA THR A 130 3.74 0.86 6.49
C THR A 130 4.84 1.26 5.51
N ALA A 131 5.56 0.28 4.98
CA ALA A 131 6.58 0.50 3.97
C ALA A 131 6.44 -0.52 2.84
N GLY A 132 6.68 -0.09 1.61
CA GLY A 132 6.62 -0.91 0.42
C GLY A 132 7.77 -0.60 -0.56
N SER A 133 8.23 -1.63 -1.27
CA SER A 133 9.24 -1.45 -2.31
C SER A 133 8.69 -0.88 -3.61
N ASP A 134 7.38 -0.94 -3.81
CA ASP A 134 6.71 -0.55 -5.06
C ASP A 134 7.42 -1.14 -6.29
N SER A 135 7.75 -2.43 -6.15
CA SER A 135 8.66 -3.12 -7.05
C SER A 135 7.99 -3.50 -8.34
N HIS A 136 8.50 -2.96 -9.45
CA HIS A 136 8.17 -3.35 -10.82
C HIS A 136 9.25 -4.22 -11.48
N LYS A 137 10.30 -4.55 -10.72
CA LYS A 137 11.43 -5.37 -11.15
C LYS A 137 11.90 -6.26 -10.02
N THR A 138 12.39 -7.45 -10.34
CA THR A 138 12.89 -8.41 -9.35
C THR A 138 13.99 -7.87 -8.45
N GLU A 139 14.83 -6.98 -8.99
CA GLU A 139 15.99 -6.42 -8.27
C GLU A 139 15.61 -5.49 -7.13
N SER A 140 14.40 -4.89 -7.16
CA SER A 140 13.93 -3.97 -6.14
C SER A 140 13.01 -4.62 -5.10
N ILE A 141 12.69 -5.91 -5.24
CA ILE A 141 11.92 -6.64 -4.22
C ILE A 141 12.68 -6.63 -2.90
N GLY A 142 11.99 -6.28 -1.80
CA GLY A 142 12.58 -6.20 -0.47
C GLY A 142 13.39 -4.93 -0.19
N TYR A 143 13.36 -3.93 -1.08
CA TYR A 143 14.02 -2.64 -0.80
C TYR A 143 13.37 -1.85 0.33
N ALA A 144 12.14 -2.15 0.66
CA ALA A 144 11.47 -1.60 1.83
C ALA A 144 10.75 -2.70 2.61
N TYR A 145 10.61 -2.50 3.90
CA TYR A 145 10.00 -3.46 4.80
C TYR A 145 9.27 -2.77 5.96
N THR A 146 8.28 -3.46 6.48
CA THR A 146 7.60 -3.14 7.74
C THR A 146 7.82 -4.29 8.70
N VAL A 147 8.29 -4.00 9.92
CA VAL A 147 8.44 -5.01 10.96
C VAL A 147 7.10 -5.25 11.63
N ILE A 148 6.66 -6.49 11.65
CA ILE A 148 5.44 -6.97 12.31
C ILE A 148 5.75 -8.20 13.17
N PRO A 149 4.92 -8.54 14.18
CA PRO A 149 5.11 -9.75 14.97
C PRO A 149 5.10 -11.04 14.14
N ASP A 150 5.97 -11.99 14.47
CA ASP A 150 6.13 -13.27 13.76
C ASP A 150 4.87 -14.17 13.81
N GLU A 151 3.98 -13.95 14.77
CA GLU A 151 2.73 -14.67 14.92
C GLU A 151 1.70 -14.30 13.85
N ILE A 152 1.90 -13.20 13.15
CA ILE A 152 1.01 -12.73 12.07
C ILE A 152 1.27 -13.57 10.82
N ARG A 153 0.39 -14.53 10.56
CA ARG A 153 0.51 -15.51 9.45
C ARG A 153 -0.68 -15.50 8.50
N LYS A 154 -1.70 -14.64 8.76
CA LYS A 154 -2.93 -14.51 7.96
C LYS A 154 -3.31 -13.04 7.81
N GLU A 155 -4.03 -12.73 6.73
CA GLU A 155 -4.53 -11.38 6.47
C GLU A 155 -5.41 -10.87 7.62
N SER A 156 -6.27 -11.71 8.19
CA SER A 156 -7.12 -11.32 9.34
C SER A 156 -6.33 -10.90 10.57
N GLN A 157 -5.19 -11.54 10.84
CA GLN A 157 -4.30 -11.15 11.94
C GLN A 157 -3.58 -9.83 11.66
N LEU A 158 -3.13 -9.63 10.41
CA LEU A 158 -2.52 -8.37 9.98
C LEU A 158 -3.53 -7.22 10.06
N ILE A 159 -4.76 -7.44 9.61
CA ILE A 159 -5.86 -6.48 9.69
C ILE A 159 -6.10 -6.07 11.14
N GLU A 160 -6.21 -7.01 12.04
CA GLU A 160 -6.42 -6.76 13.47
C GLU A 160 -5.26 -5.96 14.06
N TYR A 161 -4.02 -6.35 13.76
CA TYR A 161 -2.83 -5.65 14.22
C TYR A 161 -2.80 -4.18 13.79
N ILE A 162 -3.14 -3.90 12.54
CA ILE A 162 -3.17 -2.53 11.99
C ILE A 162 -4.33 -1.72 12.57
N LYS A 163 -5.52 -2.31 12.72
CA LYS A 163 -6.69 -1.65 13.33
C LYS A 163 -6.46 -1.17 14.76
N HIS A 164 -5.60 -1.85 15.50
CA HIS A 164 -5.20 -1.41 16.85
C HIS A 164 -4.23 -0.21 16.85
N ARG A 165 -3.93 0.37 15.69
CA ARG A 165 -3.01 1.51 15.57
C ARG A 165 -1.63 1.24 16.18
N ASN A 166 -1.15 0.02 16.07
CA ASN A 166 0.18 -0.37 16.56
C ASN A 166 1.26 0.41 15.83
N LYS A 167 2.26 0.86 16.58
CA LYS A 167 3.46 1.44 15.98
C LYS A 167 4.25 0.33 15.31
N THR A 168 4.68 0.60 14.08
CA THR A 168 5.51 -0.27 13.26
C THR A 168 6.89 0.36 13.09
N GLU A 169 7.90 -0.47 12.94
CA GLU A 169 9.19 -0.03 12.40
C GLU A 169 9.16 -0.21 10.89
N CYS A 170 9.42 0.88 10.17
CA CYS A 170 9.49 0.91 8.71
C CYS A 170 10.90 1.27 8.29
N GLY A 171 11.43 0.60 7.28
CA GLY A 171 12.77 0.88 6.79
C GLY A 171 12.99 0.41 5.37
N GLY A 172 14.20 0.70 4.87
CA GLY A 172 14.59 0.30 3.52
C GLY A 172 15.63 1.20 2.91
N LYS A 173 15.81 1.07 1.60
CA LYS A 173 16.65 1.93 0.77
C LYS A 173 15.86 2.43 -0.44
N ILE A 174 16.08 3.69 -0.80
CA ILE A 174 15.48 4.28 -1.97
C ILE A 174 16.11 3.67 -3.22
N TYR A 175 15.27 3.30 -4.18
CA TYR A 175 15.71 2.80 -5.47
C TYR A 175 16.21 3.96 -6.33
N GLU A 176 17.53 4.07 -6.47
CA GLU A 176 18.15 5.04 -7.38
C GLU A 176 17.96 4.58 -8.82
N ASN A 177 17.00 5.18 -9.52
CA ASN A 177 16.79 4.94 -10.93
C ASN A 177 17.92 5.62 -11.73
N THR A 178 19.02 4.91 -11.99
CA THR A 178 20.18 5.39 -12.74
C THR A 178 19.89 5.75 -14.21
N SER A 179 18.66 5.58 -14.67
CA SER A 179 18.21 5.90 -16.02
C SER A 179 17.73 7.36 -16.23
N ARG A 180 17.92 8.28 -15.26
CA ARG A 180 17.62 9.71 -15.43
C ARG A 180 18.73 10.54 -16.12
N GLY A 181 19.73 9.91 -16.69
CA GLY A 181 20.79 10.58 -17.44
C GLY A 181 20.79 10.18 -18.89
N LYS A 182 20.04 10.90 -19.75
CA LYS A 182 20.26 11.20 -21.17
C LYS A 182 18.95 11.21 -21.97
N LEU A 183 18.12 12.20 -21.74
CA LEU A 183 17.33 12.81 -22.79
C LEU A 183 17.74 14.28 -22.82
N GLY A 184 18.99 14.48 -23.20
CA GLY A 184 19.53 15.76 -23.58
C GLY A 184 19.48 15.88 -25.09
N LYS A 185 18.79 16.89 -25.52
CA LYS A 185 19.02 17.68 -26.74
C LYS A 185 19.52 16.95 -27.97
N ALA A 186 18.63 16.74 -28.90
CA ALA A 186 18.90 16.93 -30.33
C ALA A 186 17.71 17.73 -30.92
#